data_5b0ed3399606b923fc043806da26b618
#
_entry.id   5b0ed3399606b923fc043806da26b618
#
_cell.length_a   1.000
_cell.length_b   1.000
_cell.length_c   1.000
_cell.angle_alpha   90.00
_cell.angle_beta   90.00
_cell.angle_gamma   90.00
#
_symmetry.space_group_name_H-M   'P 1'
#
loop_
_entity.id
_entity.type
_entity.pdbx_description
1 polymer ?
#
loop_
_entity_poly.entity_id
_entity_poly.type
_entity_poly.pdbx_seq_one_letter_code
_entity_poly.pdbx_strand_id
1 'polypeptide(L)'
;MTQQEAEDAPDVITGTILICNVLADVLFDPRATHSFVSSIFLTKLNRMLEPLFEGLAIYTPVGDVLLVNEVLRNCEVLVEGISLLVDLLPLELQRKEVVFRKPGFAEVVFRGMRKVVSRSLISVLKAEKLLRKGCTAFLAHIVVVQREKLKPEDVPVVKEFLDVFQDDLSGLPPDREIEFTIELLPRTAPISHSPYRMAPSELKELKMQLQEVVDKGYIRPSVSPWGAPVLFVKKKDGTLRLCIDYRQLNKVTIRNKNPLPRIDDLFDQLRGAALFSKIDLRSGYHQLKVRESDIAKTAFRTRYGHYEFRVMPFGLTNAPAVFMDLMNRIFHQYLDQFVIVFIDDVLVYSIDRESHEEHLRIVLQTLCDKQLYAKFSKCEFWLEQVVFLGHVVSTKGVSVDP
;
A
#
# COMPACT_ATOMS: atom_id res chain seq x y z
N MET A 1 14.45 -11.46 0.85
CA MET A 1 15.35 -10.65 1.70
C MET A 1 16.79 -10.98 1.32
N THR A 2 17.58 -10.00 0.97
CA THR A 2 19.01 -10.19 0.71
C THR A 2 19.77 -10.16 2.04
N GLN A 3 20.99 -10.68 2.10
CA GLN A 3 21.79 -10.67 3.35
C GLN A 3 22.01 -9.24 3.90
N GLN A 4 21.99 -8.24 3.04
CA GLN A 4 22.12 -6.83 3.37
C GLN A 4 20.83 -6.22 3.92
N GLU A 5 19.67 -6.67 3.42
CA GLU A 5 18.36 -6.32 4.00
C GLU A 5 18.15 -6.99 5.35
N ALA A 6 18.82 -8.11 5.60
CA ALA A 6 18.82 -8.80 6.88
C ALA A 6 19.72 -8.13 7.92
N GLU A 7 20.86 -7.57 7.50
CA GLU A 7 21.76 -6.80 8.39
C GLU A 7 21.16 -5.46 8.82
N ASP A 8 20.27 -4.88 8.00
CA ASP A 8 19.53 -3.64 8.30
C ASP A 8 18.20 -3.89 9.05
N ALA A 9 17.76 -5.15 9.19
CA ALA A 9 16.55 -5.52 9.90
C ALA A 9 16.89 -5.93 11.34
N PRO A 10 16.49 -5.17 12.37
CA PRO A 10 16.92 -5.38 13.75
C PRO A 10 16.49 -6.72 14.37
N ASP A 11 15.63 -7.48 13.69
CA ASP A 11 15.06 -8.73 14.20
C ASP A 11 15.56 -9.99 13.46
N VAL A 12 16.46 -9.87 12.46
CA VAL A 12 16.93 -10.99 11.65
C VAL A 12 18.35 -11.39 12.04
N ILE A 13 18.55 -12.69 12.35
CA ILE A 13 19.83 -13.24 12.76
C ILE A 13 20.39 -14.12 11.62
N THR A 14 21.66 -13.91 11.27
CA THR A 14 22.39 -14.75 10.31
C THR A 14 23.40 -15.63 11.03
N GLY A 15 23.59 -16.87 10.56
CA GLY A 15 24.55 -17.79 11.16
C GLY A 15 24.77 -19.02 10.31
N THR A 16 25.73 -19.87 10.71
CA THR A 16 26.01 -21.15 10.07
C THR A 16 25.60 -22.27 11.01
N ILE A 17 24.74 -23.18 10.56
CA ILE A 17 24.25 -24.33 11.34
C ILE A 17 24.38 -25.62 10.54
N LEU A 18 24.22 -26.77 11.23
CA LEU A 18 24.14 -28.07 10.58
C LEU A 18 22.69 -28.43 10.26
N ILE A 19 22.42 -28.72 8.99
CA ILE A 19 21.14 -29.27 8.52
C ILE A 19 21.41 -30.65 7.93
N CYS A 20 20.83 -31.69 8.52
CA CYS A 20 21.11 -33.10 8.17
C CYS A 20 22.63 -33.39 8.03
N ASN A 21 23.42 -32.94 9.01
CA ASN A 21 24.89 -33.03 9.04
C ASN A 21 25.65 -32.30 7.91
N VAL A 22 25.01 -31.39 7.20
CA VAL A 22 25.62 -30.51 6.18
C VAL A 22 25.62 -29.07 6.67
N LEU A 23 26.78 -28.39 6.63
CA LEU A 23 26.89 -26.98 7.00
C LEU A 23 26.09 -26.11 6.04
N ALA A 24 25.21 -25.29 6.59
CA ALA A 24 24.35 -24.34 5.88
C ALA A 24 24.47 -22.94 6.48
N ASP A 25 24.60 -21.96 5.61
CA ASP A 25 24.41 -20.56 6.01
C ASP A 25 22.91 -20.27 6.05
N VAL A 26 22.43 -19.84 7.19
CA VAL A 26 21.01 -19.64 7.47
C VAL A 26 20.72 -18.22 7.86
N LEU A 27 19.47 -17.85 7.61
CA LEU A 27 18.89 -16.57 7.97
C LEU A 27 17.64 -16.87 8.80
N PHE A 28 17.65 -16.47 10.07
CA PHE A 28 16.52 -16.61 10.97
C PHE A 28 15.73 -15.30 10.98
N ASP A 29 14.48 -15.38 10.50
CA ASP A 29 13.50 -14.31 10.61
C ASP A 29 12.38 -14.78 11.56
N PRO A 30 12.22 -14.18 12.76
CA PRO A 30 11.19 -14.59 13.72
C PRO A 30 9.76 -14.35 13.20
N ARG A 31 9.60 -13.63 12.10
CA ARG A 31 8.30 -13.39 11.45
C ARG A 31 8.02 -14.38 10.33
N ALA A 32 8.97 -15.23 9.99
CA ALA A 32 8.77 -16.24 8.94
C ALA A 32 7.80 -17.33 9.43
N THR A 33 6.79 -17.61 8.62
CA THR A 33 5.80 -18.66 8.90
C THR A 33 6.25 -20.04 8.42
N HIS A 34 7.25 -20.08 7.53
CA HIS A 34 7.77 -21.31 6.92
C HIS A 34 9.29 -21.26 6.82
N SER A 35 9.90 -22.46 6.78
CA SER A 35 11.34 -22.61 6.60
C SER A 35 11.66 -22.99 5.15
N PHE A 36 12.52 -22.23 4.52
CA PHE A 36 12.87 -22.40 3.10
C PHE A 36 14.31 -22.87 2.91
N VAL A 37 14.52 -23.63 1.84
CA VAL A 37 15.84 -24.10 1.46
C VAL A 37 16.08 -23.89 -0.03
N SER A 38 17.31 -23.48 -0.41
CA SER A 38 17.62 -23.30 -1.84
C SER A 38 17.74 -24.66 -2.55
N SER A 39 17.26 -24.76 -3.80
CA SER A 39 17.38 -25.96 -4.64
C SER A 39 18.82 -26.44 -4.77
N ILE A 40 19.81 -25.53 -4.75
CA ILE A 40 21.25 -25.87 -4.79
C ILE A 40 21.69 -26.56 -3.50
N PHE A 41 21.18 -26.18 -2.34
CA PHE A 41 21.53 -26.82 -1.08
C PHE A 41 20.88 -28.21 -0.97
N LEU A 42 19.66 -28.38 -1.49
CA LEU A 42 18.98 -29.67 -1.53
C LEU A 42 19.79 -30.76 -2.23
N THR A 43 20.53 -30.41 -3.30
CA THR A 43 21.38 -31.39 -4.00
C THR A 43 22.49 -31.96 -3.11
N LYS A 44 22.84 -31.28 -2.03
CA LYS A 44 23.85 -31.72 -1.04
C LYS A 44 23.28 -32.62 0.05
N LEU A 45 21.95 -32.59 0.26
CA LEU A 45 21.30 -33.32 1.35
C LEU A 45 21.01 -34.81 0.99
N ASN A 46 21.06 -35.16 -0.30
CA ASN A 46 20.79 -36.53 -0.80
C ASN A 46 19.52 -37.16 -0.20
N ARG A 47 18.45 -36.39 -0.07
CA ARG A 47 17.15 -36.81 0.45
C ARG A 47 16.06 -36.55 -0.60
N MET A 48 15.02 -37.38 -0.56
CA MET A 48 13.88 -37.27 -1.50
C MET A 48 12.89 -36.22 -0.97
N LEU A 49 12.32 -35.43 -1.91
CA LEU A 49 11.22 -34.53 -1.66
C LEU A 49 9.89 -35.29 -1.66
N GLU A 50 8.97 -34.88 -0.82
CA GLU A 50 7.61 -35.38 -0.75
C GLU A 50 6.63 -34.38 -1.37
N PRO A 51 5.57 -34.81 -2.08
CA PRO A 51 4.59 -33.88 -2.61
C PRO A 51 3.79 -33.22 -1.49
N LEU A 52 3.51 -31.92 -1.64
CA LEU A 52 2.55 -31.18 -0.83
C LEU A 52 1.14 -31.43 -1.36
N PHE A 53 0.19 -31.71 -0.46
CA PHE A 53 -1.22 -31.90 -0.82
C PHE A 53 -1.86 -30.64 -1.41
N GLU A 54 -1.44 -29.46 -0.93
CA GLU A 54 -1.82 -28.16 -1.47
C GLU A 54 -0.52 -27.42 -1.81
N GLY A 55 -0.36 -27.02 -3.08
CA GLY A 55 0.78 -26.23 -3.51
C GLY A 55 0.81 -24.86 -2.80
N LEU A 56 1.98 -24.44 -2.32
CA LEU A 56 2.18 -23.16 -1.69
C LEU A 56 2.66 -22.12 -2.71
N ALA A 57 1.94 -21.01 -2.84
CA ALA A 57 2.36 -19.88 -3.65
C ALA A 57 3.11 -18.87 -2.79
N ILE A 58 4.36 -18.58 -3.14
CA ILE A 58 5.21 -17.62 -2.44
C ILE A 58 5.37 -16.38 -3.31
N TYR A 59 4.92 -15.24 -2.78
CA TYR A 59 5.04 -13.95 -3.44
C TYR A 59 6.35 -13.28 -3.07
N THR A 60 7.16 -12.99 -4.07
CA THR A 60 8.43 -12.30 -3.84
C THR A 60 8.23 -10.78 -3.83
N PRO A 61 9.07 -10.01 -3.11
CA PRO A 61 9.01 -8.54 -3.13
C PRO A 61 9.21 -7.92 -4.51
N VAL A 62 9.67 -8.70 -5.49
CA VAL A 62 9.91 -8.28 -6.89
C VAL A 62 8.68 -8.54 -7.77
N GLY A 63 7.61 -9.12 -7.21
CA GLY A 63 6.36 -9.42 -7.94
C GLY A 63 6.33 -10.78 -8.62
N ASP A 64 7.35 -11.62 -8.45
CA ASP A 64 7.36 -13.00 -8.97
C ASP A 64 6.59 -13.92 -8.02
N VAL A 65 5.81 -14.87 -8.56
CA VAL A 65 5.13 -15.91 -7.80
C VAL A 65 5.91 -17.22 -7.97
N LEU A 66 6.37 -17.77 -6.85
CA LEU A 66 7.06 -19.05 -6.82
C LEU A 66 6.08 -20.11 -6.29
N LEU A 67 5.78 -21.12 -7.11
CA LEU A 67 4.94 -22.24 -6.70
C LEU A 67 5.82 -23.35 -6.12
N VAL A 68 5.54 -23.75 -4.89
CA VAL A 68 6.21 -24.86 -4.21
C VAL A 68 5.21 -25.99 -4.03
N ASN A 69 5.48 -27.12 -4.68
CA ASN A 69 4.62 -28.30 -4.67
C ASN A 69 5.23 -29.49 -3.91
N GLU A 70 6.43 -29.30 -3.37
CA GLU A 70 7.20 -30.34 -2.69
C GLU A 70 7.76 -29.82 -1.38
N VAL A 71 8.03 -30.74 -0.44
CA VAL A 71 8.59 -30.43 0.89
C VAL A 71 9.62 -31.50 1.26
N LEU A 72 10.69 -31.07 1.93
CA LEU A 72 11.63 -31.97 2.58
C LEU A 72 11.26 -32.07 4.07
N ARG A 73 10.63 -33.18 4.46
CA ARG A 73 10.12 -33.37 5.83
C ARG A 73 11.17 -33.85 6.80
N ASN A 74 10.97 -33.53 8.07
CA ASN A 74 11.77 -34.02 9.19
C ASN A 74 13.29 -33.82 8.99
N CYS A 75 13.70 -32.62 8.57
CA CYS A 75 15.10 -32.26 8.48
C CYS A 75 15.65 -31.99 9.88
N GLU A 76 16.67 -32.73 10.24
CA GLU A 76 17.38 -32.48 11.50
C GLU A 76 18.25 -31.24 11.38
N VAL A 77 17.95 -30.24 12.20
CA VAL A 77 18.68 -28.98 12.30
C VAL A 77 19.36 -28.94 13.68
N LEU A 78 20.66 -28.84 13.69
CA LEU A 78 21.43 -28.77 14.93
C LEU A 78 21.80 -27.31 15.25
N VAL A 79 21.25 -26.78 16.36
CA VAL A 79 21.53 -25.43 16.85
C VAL A 79 22.07 -25.57 18.28
N GLU A 80 23.30 -25.12 18.51
CA GLU A 80 23.95 -25.17 19.84
C GLU A 80 23.89 -26.53 20.57
N GLY A 81 23.94 -27.63 19.78
CA GLY A 81 23.87 -28.99 20.31
C GLY A 81 22.46 -29.53 20.54
N ILE A 82 21.41 -28.75 20.23
CA ILE A 82 20.02 -29.16 20.28
C ILE A 82 19.58 -29.56 18.88
N SER A 83 19.06 -30.77 18.73
CA SER A 83 18.50 -31.28 17.47
C SER A 83 17.01 -30.90 17.38
N LEU A 84 16.63 -30.22 16.31
CA LEU A 84 15.26 -29.80 15.97
C LEU A 84 14.86 -30.45 14.65
N LEU A 85 13.63 -30.95 14.56
CA LEU A 85 13.06 -31.43 13.30
C LEU A 85 12.26 -30.33 12.63
N VAL A 86 12.62 -29.99 11.40
CA VAL A 86 12.00 -28.90 10.62
C VAL A 86 11.65 -29.40 9.23
N ASP A 87 10.49 -29.00 8.72
CA ASP A 87 10.12 -29.20 7.33
C ASP A 87 10.65 -28.03 6.48
N LEU A 88 11.35 -28.36 5.39
CA LEU A 88 12.00 -27.37 4.51
C LEU A 88 11.33 -27.33 3.15
N LEU A 89 10.91 -26.17 2.72
CA LEU A 89 10.29 -25.93 1.42
C LEU A 89 11.36 -25.52 0.38
N PRO A 90 11.48 -26.22 -0.74
CA PRO A 90 12.45 -25.92 -1.78
C PRO A 90 12.09 -24.61 -2.50
N LEU A 91 13.06 -23.69 -2.62
CA LEU A 91 12.94 -22.48 -3.43
C LEU A 91 13.83 -22.58 -4.66
N GLU A 92 13.22 -22.59 -5.85
CA GLU A 92 13.92 -22.36 -7.11
C GLU A 92 14.07 -20.86 -7.34
N LEU A 93 15.23 -20.32 -7.00
CA LEU A 93 15.60 -18.98 -7.42
C LEU A 93 15.93 -19.03 -8.92
N GLN A 94 15.06 -18.44 -9.75
CA GLN A 94 15.28 -18.38 -11.20
C GLN A 94 16.67 -17.85 -11.54
N ARG A 95 17.40 -18.58 -12.39
CA ARG A 95 18.68 -18.15 -12.92
C ARG A 95 18.44 -16.93 -13.82
N LYS A 96 18.87 -15.74 -13.43
CA LYS A 96 18.90 -14.59 -14.33
C LYS A 96 20.12 -14.71 -15.22
N GLU A 97 19.90 -14.89 -16.53
CA GLU A 97 20.92 -14.79 -17.56
C GLU A 97 21.06 -13.32 -17.96
N VAL A 98 22.30 -12.80 -17.98
CA VAL A 98 22.61 -11.48 -18.53
C VAL A 98 23.23 -11.68 -19.89
N VAL A 99 22.56 -11.21 -20.94
CA VAL A 99 23.05 -11.26 -22.33
C VAL A 99 23.74 -9.93 -22.64
N PHE A 100 25.05 -9.98 -22.89
CA PHE A 100 25.80 -8.82 -23.32
C PHE A 100 25.81 -8.75 -24.84
N ARG A 101 25.28 -7.67 -25.41
CA ARG A 101 25.25 -7.39 -26.84
C ARG A 101 26.17 -6.21 -27.17
N LYS A 102 27.18 -6.43 -27.96
CA LYS A 102 28.01 -5.37 -28.52
C LYS A 102 27.88 -5.41 -30.04
N PRO A 103 27.56 -4.32 -30.71
CA PRO A 103 27.48 -4.30 -32.18
C PRO A 103 28.79 -4.82 -32.83
N GLY A 104 28.67 -5.86 -33.69
CA GLY A 104 29.80 -6.47 -34.37
C GLY A 104 30.49 -7.63 -33.65
N PHE A 105 30.00 -8.07 -32.48
CA PHE A 105 30.54 -9.21 -31.76
C PHE A 105 29.44 -10.24 -31.45
N ALA A 106 29.83 -11.50 -31.25
CA ALA A 106 28.92 -12.56 -30.83
C ALA A 106 28.32 -12.26 -29.44
N GLU A 107 27.04 -12.62 -29.25
CA GLU A 107 26.38 -12.47 -27.95
C GLU A 107 27.08 -13.32 -26.89
N VAL A 108 27.42 -12.70 -25.76
CA VAL A 108 27.98 -13.40 -24.61
C VAL A 108 26.89 -13.55 -23.54
N VAL A 109 26.46 -14.79 -23.33
CA VAL A 109 25.48 -15.13 -22.29
C VAL A 109 26.24 -15.45 -21.00
N PHE A 110 26.14 -14.60 -20.01
CA PHE A 110 26.66 -14.83 -18.68
C PHE A 110 25.61 -15.53 -17.82
N ARG A 111 25.85 -16.81 -17.55
CA ARG A 111 25.06 -17.62 -16.59
C ARG A 111 25.69 -17.47 -15.20
N GLY A 112 25.14 -16.58 -14.39
CA GLY A 112 25.65 -16.35 -13.06
C GLY A 112 25.41 -17.54 -12.14
N MET A 113 26.45 -18.31 -11.84
CA MET A 113 26.46 -19.11 -10.62
C MET A 113 26.72 -18.12 -9.46
N ARG A 114 25.74 -17.94 -8.58
CA ARG A 114 25.89 -17.12 -7.38
C ARG A 114 26.90 -17.80 -6.44
N LYS A 115 28.20 -17.51 -6.61
CA LYS A 115 29.09 -17.52 -5.46
C LYS A 115 28.68 -16.30 -4.62
N VAL A 116 28.25 -16.53 -3.40
CA VAL A 116 28.08 -15.45 -2.41
C VAL A 116 29.48 -14.88 -2.17
N VAL A 117 29.83 -13.86 -2.93
CA VAL A 117 31.02 -13.05 -2.64
C VAL A 117 30.55 -12.06 -1.58
N SER A 118 31.12 -12.13 -0.39
CA SER A 118 30.89 -11.15 0.65
C SER A 118 31.11 -9.75 0.04
N ARG A 119 30.04 -8.95 -0.02
CA ARG A 119 30.09 -7.57 -0.50
C ARG A 119 30.77 -6.73 0.56
N SER A 120 32.09 -6.59 0.50
CA SER A 120 32.78 -5.55 1.26
C SER A 120 32.87 -4.31 0.40
N LEU A 121 32.29 -3.21 0.83
CA LEU A 121 32.62 -1.89 0.31
C LEU A 121 34.14 -1.69 0.50
N ILE A 122 34.84 -1.45 -0.60
CA ILE A 122 36.27 -1.19 -0.57
C ILE A 122 36.54 0.27 -0.87
N SER A 123 37.52 0.87 -0.21
CA SER A 123 37.96 2.23 -0.52
C SER A 123 38.54 2.31 -1.93
N VAL A 124 38.48 3.48 -2.55
CA VAL A 124 39.06 3.74 -3.89
C VAL A 124 40.51 3.29 -3.98
N LEU A 125 41.30 3.54 -2.94
CA LEU A 125 42.71 3.11 -2.88
C LEU A 125 42.86 1.57 -2.85
N LYS A 126 41.95 0.85 -2.23
CA LYS A 126 41.94 -0.62 -2.21
C LYS A 126 41.49 -1.16 -3.58
N ALA A 127 40.52 -0.50 -4.25
CA ALA A 127 40.11 -0.83 -5.61
C ALA A 127 41.26 -0.64 -6.61
N GLU A 128 41.97 0.47 -6.58
CA GLU A 128 43.16 0.71 -7.42
C GLU A 128 44.23 -0.34 -7.19
N LYS A 129 44.52 -0.71 -5.93
CA LYS A 129 45.52 -1.74 -5.60
C LYS A 129 45.11 -3.12 -6.14
N LEU A 130 43.82 -3.44 -6.17
CA LEU A 130 43.32 -4.69 -6.75
C LEU A 130 43.40 -4.67 -8.27
N LEU A 131 43.06 -3.53 -8.92
CA LEU A 131 43.22 -3.36 -10.37
C LEU A 131 44.68 -3.49 -10.82
N ARG A 132 45.64 -2.89 -10.07
CA ARG A 132 47.09 -3.04 -10.34
C ARG A 132 47.58 -4.48 -10.18
N LYS A 133 46.86 -5.32 -9.41
CA LYS A 133 47.14 -6.76 -9.25
C LYS A 133 46.49 -7.64 -10.32
N GLY A 134 45.88 -7.04 -11.35
CA GLY A 134 45.23 -7.77 -12.44
C GLY A 134 43.81 -8.23 -12.13
N CYS A 135 43.18 -7.76 -11.04
CA CYS A 135 41.77 -8.05 -10.79
C CYS A 135 40.89 -7.33 -11.82
N THR A 136 39.93 -8.04 -12.39
CA THR A 136 38.96 -7.48 -13.34
C THR A 136 37.90 -6.72 -12.58
N ALA A 137 37.64 -5.47 -12.93
CA ALA A 137 36.54 -4.67 -12.40
C ALA A 137 35.53 -4.36 -13.53
N PHE A 138 34.27 -4.36 -13.17
CA PHE A 138 33.18 -3.99 -14.09
C PHE A 138 32.43 -2.80 -13.51
N LEU A 139 32.18 -1.79 -14.34
CA LEU A 139 31.24 -0.72 -14.01
C LEU A 139 29.86 -1.22 -14.38
N ALA A 140 29.05 -1.57 -13.37
CA ALA A 140 27.65 -1.91 -13.60
C ALA A 140 26.81 -0.63 -13.50
N HIS A 141 26.23 -0.20 -14.61
CA HIS A 141 25.22 0.86 -14.63
C HIS A 141 23.86 0.21 -14.46
N ILE A 142 23.23 0.40 -13.30
CA ILE A 142 21.88 -0.07 -13.07
C ILE A 142 20.95 0.98 -13.65
N VAL A 143 20.45 0.74 -14.86
CA VAL A 143 19.32 1.49 -15.40
C VAL A 143 18.07 0.89 -14.76
N VAL A 144 17.50 1.58 -13.78
CA VAL A 144 16.13 1.31 -13.33
C VAL A 144 15.26 1.70 -14.52
N VAL A 145 14.82 0.72 -15.30
CA VAL A 145 13.75 0.93 -16.27
C VAL A 145 12.51 1.18 -15.42
N GLN A 146 12.27 2.44 -15.10
CA GLN A 146 10.95 2.84 -14.65
C GLN A 146 10.02 2.46 -15.80
N ARG A 147 9.12 1.51 -15.58
CA ARG A 147 7.94 1.39 -16.45
C ARG A 147 7.38 2.79 -16.51
N GLU A 148 7.28 3.35 -17.71
CA GLU A 148 6.65 4.65 -17.92
C GLU A 148 5.31 4.58 -17.17
N LYS A 149 5.18 5.45 -16.17
CA LYS A 149 3.91 5.51 -15.44
C LYS A 149 2.89 5.96 -16.48
N LEU A 150 1.90 5.12 -16.75
CA LEU A 150 0.75 5.49 -17.56
C LEU A 150 0.29 6.88 -17.11
N LYS A 151 0.14 7.78 -18.08
CA LYS A 151 -0.40 9.11 -17.83
C LYS A 151 -1.90 9.09 -18.08
N PRO A 152 -2.67 10.00 -17.47
CA PRO A 152 -4.11 10.10 -17.74
C PRO A 152 -4.42 10.26 -19.24
N GLU A 153 -3.56 10.96 -19.99
CA GLU A 153 -3.71 11.20 -21.42
C GLU A 153 -3.61 9.92 -22.28
N ASP A 154 -2.98 8.86 -21.75
CA ASP A 154 -2.74 7.60 -22.47
C ASP A 154 -3.88 6.60 -22.28
N VAL A 155 -4.81 6.84 -21.34
CA VAL A 155 -5.88 5.89 -20.98
C VAL A 155 -7.17 6.25 -21.73
N PRO A 156 -7.77 5.31 -22.48
CA PRO A 156 -9.05 5.55 -23.17
C PRO A 156 -10.14 6.02 -22.20
N VAL A 157 -10.99 6.95 -22.63
CA VAL A 157 -12.02 7.66 -21.84
C VAL A 157 -11.43 8.62 -20.81
N VAL A 158 -10.46 8.19 -19.99
CA VAL A 158 -9.84 9.01 -18.91
C VAL A 158 -9.23 10.30 -19.47
N LYS A 159 -8.62 10.25 -20.65
CA LYS A 159 -8.05 11.43 -21.35
C LYS A 159 -9.04 12.55 -21.62
N GLU A 160 -10.34 12.27 -21.64
CA GLU A 160 -11.41 13.23 -21.84
C GLU A 160 -11.78 13.98 -20.54
N PHE A 161 -11.33 13.46 -19.37
CA PHE A 161 -11.71 13.93 -18.05
C PHE A 161 -10.49 14.28 -17.17
N LEU A 162 -9.50 14.93 -17.73
CA LEU A 162 -8.27 15.30 -17.00
C LEU A 162 -8.56 16.16 -15.79
N ASP A 163 -9.61 16.94 -15.80
CA ASP A 163 -10.05 17.79 -14.70
C ASP A 163 -10.38 17.00 -13.42
N VAL A 164 -10.76 15.72 -13.55
CA VAL A 164 -11.05 14.84 -12.41
C VAL A 164 -9.75 14.41 -11.71
N PHE A 165 -8.60 14.42 -12.40
CA PHE A 165 -7.32 13.88 -11.95
C PHE A 165 -6.30 14.98 -11.64
N GLN A 166 -6.74 16.10 -11.11
CA GLN A 166 -5.85 17.21 -10.76
C GLN A 166 -4.81 16.80 -9.72
N ASP A 167 -3.56 17.23 -9.92
CA ASP A 167 -2.44 16.89 -9.04
C ASP A 167 -2.49 17.60 -7.68
N ASP A 168 -3.15 18.72 -7.56
CA ASP A 168 -3.34 19.42 -6.30
C ASP A 168 -4.77 19.97 -6.16
N LEU A 169 -5.36 19.73 -5.01
CA LEU A 169 -6.65 20.31 -4.64
C LEU A 169 -6.38 21.62 -3.93
N SER A 170 -6.41 22.72 -4.65
CA SER A 170 -6.27 24.05 -4.09
C SER A 170 -7.63 24.59 -3.64
N GLY A 171 -7.69 25.03 -2.39
CA GLY A 171 -8.89 25.67 -1.83
C GLY A 171 -9.91 24.71 -1.23
N LEU A 172 -10.98 25.30 -0.72
CA LEU A 172 -12.07 24.56 -0.08
C LEU A 172 -12.95 23.88 -1.13
N PRO A 173 -13.50 22.69 -0.82
CA PRO A 173 -14.48 22.05 -1.70
C PRO A 173 -15.73 22.93 -1.87
N PRO A 174 -16.49 22.73 -2.96
CA PRO A 174 -17.74 23.46 -3.21
C PRO A 174 -18.75 23.16 -2.10
N ASP A 175 -19.78 24.03 -2.00
CA ASP A 175 -20.91 23.78 -1.14
C ASP A 175 -21.73 22.59 -1.70
N ARG A 176 -22.07 21.68 -0.82
CA ARG A 176 -22.83 20.47 -1.16
C ARG A 176 -24.11 20.40 -0.34
N GLU A 177 -25.05 19.61 -0.78
CA GLU A 177 -26.31 19.35 -0.05
C GLU A 177 -26.09 18.74 1.34
N ILE A 178 -24.95 18.06 1.51
CA ILE A 178 -24.56 17.44 2.78
C ILE A 178 -23.31 18.14 3.30
N GLU A 179 -23.34 18.49 4.58
CA GLU A 179 -22.19 18.91 5.35
C GLU A 179 -21.89 17.89 6.45
N PHE A 180 -20.64 17.78 6.82
CA PHE A 180 -20.27 16.92 7.92
C PHE A 180 -20.66 17.56 9.26
N THR A 181 -21.41 16.79 10.07
CA THR A 181 -21.88 17.21 11.40
C THR A 181 -21.32 16.37 12.50
N ILE A 182 -21.08 16.99 13.67
CA ILE A 182 -20.61 16.32 14.88
C ILE A 182 -21.67 16.49 15.97
N GLU A 183 -22.52 15.50 16.10
CA GLU A 183 -23.52 15.48 17.17
C GLU A 183 -22.91 14.88 18.44
N LEU A 184 -23.08 15.58 19.56
CA LEU A 184 -22.53 15.18 20.86
C LEU A 184 -23.62 14.71 21.81
N LEU A 185 -23.23 13.87 22.75
CA LEU A 185 -24.10 13.51 23.87
C LEU A 185 -24.51 14.78 24.62
N PRO A 186 -25.76 14.86 25.12
CA PRO A 186 -26.23 16.04 25.85
C PRO A 186 -25.34 16.38 27.04
N ARG A 187 -25.12 17.69 27.27
CA ARG A 187 -24.30 18.23 28.38
C ARG A 187 -22.81 17.84 28.31
N THR A 188 -22.30 17.51 27.13
CA THR A 188 -20.88 17.24 26.93
C THR A 188 -20.07 18.53 27.07
N ALA A 189 -19.14 18.57 28.03
CA ALA A 189 -18.17 19.65 28.14
C ALA A 189 -17.07 19.50 27.07
N PRO A 190 -16.49 20.62 26.57
CA PRO A 190 -15.35 20.56 25.66
C PRO A 190 -14.17 19.77 26.24
N ILE A 191 -13.58 18.91 25.40
CA ILE A 191 -12.45 18.08 25.77
C ILE A 191 -11.18 18.64 25.12
N SER A 192 -10.15 18.86 25.92
CA SER A 192 -8.87 19.32 25.42
C SER A 192 -7.72 18.58 26.10
N HIS A 193 -6.78 18.09 25.31
CA HIS A 193 -5.59 17.39 25.79
C HIS A 193 -4.31 18.15 25.38
N SER A 194 -3.27 18.01 26.21
CA SER A 194 -1.95 18.53 25.89
C SER A 194 -1.36 17.80 24.67
N PRO A 195 -0.58 18.50 23.82
CA PRO A 195 0.12 17.87 22.72
C PRO A 195 1.07 16.77 23.19
N TYR A 196 1.20 15.71 22.41
CA TYR A 196 2.19 14.66 22.67
C TYR A 196 3.62 15.18 22.46
N ARG A 197 4.56 14.61 23.20
CA ARG A 197 5.99 14.88 23.00
C ARG A 197 6.42 14.25 21.67
N MET A 198 7.12 15.01 20.85
CA MET A 198 7.60 14.60 19.53
C MET A 198 9.12 14.72 19.43
N ALA A 199 9.76 13.85 18.66
CA ALA A 199 11.16 13.93 18.33
C ALA A 199 11.44 15.14 17.40
N PRO A 200 12.68 15.66 17.33
CA PRO A 200 13.02 16.79 16.45
C PRO A 200 12.71 16.56 14.97
N SER A 201 12.88 15.31 14.48
CA SER A 201 12.52 14.90 13.12
C SER A 201 11.00 14.99 12.87
N GLU A 202 10.19 14.51 13.82
CA GLU A 202 8.73 14.59 13.75
C GLU A 202 8.24 16.04 13.81
N LEU A 203 8.90 16.89 14.59
CA LEU A 203 8.55 18.31 14.65
C LEU A 203 8.83 19.04 13.33
N LYS A 204 9.92 18.67 12.62
CA LYS A 204 10.19 19.21 11.28
C LYS A 204 9.11 18.80 10.29
N GLU A 205 8.75 17.53 10.31
CA GLU A 205 7.69 16.98 9.45
C GLU A 205 6.32 17.59 9.77
N LEU A 206 6.00 17.76 11.06
CA LEU A 206 4.78 18.43 11.50
C LEU A 206 4.65 19.84 10.93
N LYS A 207 5.75 20.61 10.95
CA LYS A 207 5.75 21.96 10.42
C LYS A 207 5.46 22.00 8.92
N MET A 208 6.04 21.05 8.17
CA MET A 208 5.83 20.94 6.71
C MET A 208 4.39 20.54 6.38
N GLN A 209 3.88 19.45 6.98
CA GLN A 209 2.51 18.98 6.72
C GLN A 209 1.45 19.95 7.22
N LEU A 210 1.71 20.65 8.35
CA LEU A 210 0.80 21.68 8.86
C LEU A 210 0.71 22.86 7.91
N GLN A 211 1.85 23.32 7.38
CA GLN A 211 1.88 24.42 6.42
C GLN A 211 1.13 24.07 5.14
N GLU A 212 1.33 22.87 4.62
CA GLU A 212 0.59 22.39 3.44
C GLU A 212 -0.93 22.44 3.62
N VAL A 213 -1.43 22.01 4.78
CA VAL A 213 -2.88 21.97 5.04
C VAL A 213 -3.43 23.38 5.31
N VAL A 214 -2.60 24.32 5.86
CA VAL A 214 -2.94 25.74 5.99
C VAL A 214 -3.01 26.41 4.62
N ASP A 215 -2.01 26.17 3.76
CA ASP A 215 -1.94 26.79 2.43
C ASP A 215 -3.12 26.34 1.55
N LYS A 216 -3.59 25.10 1.71
CA LYS A 216 -4.83 24.59 1.08
C LYS A 216 -6.11 25.18 1.67
N GLY A 217 -6.03 25.91 2.77
CA GLY A 217 -7.19 26.50 3.46
C GLY A 217 -8.06 25.47 4.19
N TYR A 218 -7.61 24.23 4.36
CA TYR A 218 -8.36 23.14 5.01
C TYR A 218 -8.46 23.34 6.52
N ILE A 219 -7.48 24.02 7.11
CA ILE A 219 -7.48 24.38 8.53
C ILE A 219 -7.31 25.89 8.68
N ARG A 220 -7.74 26.38 9.84
CA ARG A 220 -7.53 27.77 10.26
C ARG A 220 -7.08 27.82 11.72
N PRO A 221 -6.43 28.90 12.18
CA PRO A 221 -6.17 29.12 13.60
C PRO A 221 -7.45 29.10 14.42
N SER A 222 -7.41 28.55 15.63
CA SER A 222 -8.57 28.33 16.48
C SER A 222 -8.37 28.89 17.88
N VAL A 223 -9.46 29.36 18.47
CA VAL A 223 -9.57 29.69 19.90
C VAL A 223 -10.55 28.75 20.61
N SER A 224 -10.89 27.64 19.98
CA SER A 224 -11.86 26.67 20.48
C SER A 224 -11.47 26.12 21.86
N PRO A 225 -12.42 25.85 22.76
CA PRO A 225 -12.17 25.13 24.00
C PRO A 225 -11.85 23.64 23.78
N TRP A 226 -12.13 23.10 22.57
CA TRP A 226 -11.76 21.74 22.18
C TRP A 226 -10.29 21.68 21.78
N GLY A 227 -9.67 20.51 21.87
CA GLY A 227 -8.29 20.36 21.43
C GLY A 227 -7.82 18.92 21.48
N ALA A 228 -7.78 18.25 20.33
CA ALA A 228 -7.20 16.92 20.19
C ALA A 228 -5.67 16.99 20.05
N PRO A 229 -4.89 16.07 20.60
CA PRO A 229 -3.46 15.99 20.33
C PRO A 229 -3.19 15.41 18.95
N VAL A 230 -1.99 15.65 18.42
CA VAL A 230 -1.55 15.11 17.13
C VAL A 230 -0.46 14.07 17.34
N LEU A 231 -0.38 13.07 16.45
CA LEU A 231 0.62 12.03 16.43
C LEU A 231 1.01 11.68 14.99
N PHE A 232 2.14 11.01 14.83
CA PHE A 232 2.57 10.47 13.54
C PHE A 232 2.38 8.97 13.48
N VAL A 233 1.96 8.49 12.32
CA VAL A 233 1.91 7.06 11.98
C VAL A 233 2.83 6.83 10.79
N LYS A 234 3.72 5.85 10.91
CA LYS A 234 4.62 5.44 9.84
C LYS A 234 3.86 4.63 8.80
N LYS A 235 3.90 5.05 7.54
CA LYS A 235 3.33 4.29 6.43
C LYS A 235 4.23 3.11 6.03
N LYS A 236 3.73 2.22 5.17
CA LYS A 236 4.51 1.09 4.63
C LYS A 236 5.77 1.54 3.86
N ASP A 237 5.70 2.70 3.21
CA ASP A 237 6.82 3.32 2.48
C ASP A 237 7.83 4.07 3.37
N GLY A 238 7.63 4.03 4.69
CA GLY A 238 8.50 4.70 5.68
C GLY A 238 8.17 6.18 5.90
N THR A 239 7.32 6.81 5.09
CA THR A 239 6.90 8.20 5.28
C THR A 239 5.99 8.36 6.50
N LEU A 240 6.01 9.54 7.12
CA LEU A 240 5.18 9.86 8.27
C LEU A 240 3.86 10.49 7.83
N ARG A 241 2.75 10.01 8.39
CA ARG A 241 1.42 10.58 8.20
C ARG A 241 0.97 11.26 9.48
N LEU A 242 0.63 12.54 9.40
CA LEU A 242 0.02 13.30 10.49
C LEU A 242 -1.38 12.76 10.77
N CYS A 243 -1.65 12.40 12.02
CA CYS A 243 -2.94 11.93 12.48
C CYS A 243 -3.38 12.77 13.69
N ILE A 244 -4.67 13.09 13.72
CA ILE A 244 -5.28 13.78 14.87
C ILE A 244 -5.95 12.73 15.75
N ASP A 245 -5.68 12.78 17.03
CA ASP A 245 -6.24 11.81 17.98
C ASP A 245 -7.63 12.22 18.46
N TYR A 246 -8.63 11.89 17.66
CA TYR A 246 -10.04 12.17 18.00
C TYR A 246 -10.70 11.12 18.90
N ARG A 247 -9.97 10.15 19.47
CA ARG A 247 -10.56 9.06 20.28
C ARG A 247 -11.44 9.57 21.40
N GLN A 248 -11.09 10.68 22.05
CA GLN A 248 -11.91 11.23 23.12
C GLN A 248 -13.17 11.93 22.60
N LEU A 249 -13.06 12.66 21.50
CA LEU A 249 -14.21 13.25 20.82
C LEU A 249 -15.17 12.14 20.33
N ASN A 250 -14.63 11.08 19.73
CA ASN A 250 -15.39 9.94 19.24
C ASN A 250 -16.18 9.22 20.34
N LYS A 251 -15.69 9.18 21.58
CA LYS A 251 -16.41 8.59 22.72
C LYS A 251 -17.69 9.35 23.08
N VAL A 252 -17.71 10.65 22.88
CA VAL A 252 -18.83 11.53 23.19
C VAL A 252 -19.66 11.91 21.96
N THR A 253 -19.28 11.45 20.80
CA THR A 253 -20.01 11.66 19.55
C THR A 253 -21.12 10.63 19.42
N ILE A 254 -22.33 11.07 19.08
CA ILE A 254 -23.45 10.19 18.74
C ILE A 254 -23.12 9.50 17.41
N ARG A 255 -23.07 8.18 17.44
CA ARG A 255 -22.73 7.40 16.26
C ARG A 255 -23.84 7.44 15.22
N ASN A 256 -23.49 7.75 14.01
CA ASN A 256 -24.37 7.63 12.85
C ASN A 256 -24.72 6.15 12.63
N LYS A 257 -25.99 5.88 12.28
CA LYS A 257 -26.51 4.54 12.05
C LYS A 257 -26.70 4.25 10.55
N ASN A 258 -26.19 5.10 9.66
CA ASN A 258 -26.20 4.78 8.23
C ASN A 258 -25.51 3.43 8.02
N PRO A 259 -26.19 2.44 7.45
CA PRO A 259 -25.60 1.14 7.21
C PRO A 259 -24.48 1.25 6.18
N LEU A 260 -23.32 0.71 6.51
CA LEU A 260 -22.32 0.41 5.49
C LEU A 260 -22.79 -0.85 4.73
N PRO A 261 -22.61 -0.92 3.43
CA PRO A 261 -22.97 -2.10 2.66
C PRO A 261 -22.17 -3.31 3.14
N ARG A 262 -22.77 -4.48 3.10
CA ARG A 262 -22.06 -5.72 3.42
C ARG A 262 -21.16 -6.10 2.25
N ILE A 263 -19.96 -6.54 2.57
CA ILE A 263 -18.96 -6.91 1.55
C ILE A 263 -19.49 -8.04 0.66
N ASP A 264 -20.18 -9.02 1.24
CA ASP A 264 -20.75 -10.14 0.50
C ASP A 264 -21.81 -9.67 -0.53
N ASP A 265 -22.68 -8.72 -0.15
CA ASP A 265 -23.69 -8.17 -1.03
C ASP A 265 -23.08 -7.41 -2.21
N LEU A 266 -21.92 -6.72 -1.98
CA LEU A 266 -21.18 -6.04 -3.05
C LEU A 266 -20.57 -7.03 -4.04
N PHE A 267 -20.04 -8.16 -3.56
CA PHE A 267 -19.48 -9.17 -4.45
C PHE A 267 -20.53 -9.94 -5.26
N ASP A 268 -21.73 -10.12 -4.72
CA ASP A 268 -22.81 -10.75 -5.46
C ASP A 268 -23.23 -9.94 -6.68
N GLN A 269 -23.12 -8.61 -6.64
CA GLN A 269 -23.38 -7.72 -7.77
C GLN A 269 -22.36 -7.87 -8.91
N LEU A 270 -21.13 -8.31 -8.63
CA LEU A 270 -20.06 -8.45 -9.61
C LEU A 270 -20.16 -9.73 -10.45
N ARG A 271 -21.17 -10.58 -10.23
CA ARG A 271 -21.36 -11.81 -11.00
C ARG A 271 -21.54 -11.54 -12.48
N GLY A 272 -20.71 -12.17 -13.30
CA GLY A 272 -20.74 -12.03 -14.75
C GLY A 272 -20.00 -10.82 -15.31
N ALA A 273 -19.44 -9.99 -14.46
CA ALA A 273 -18.56 -8.89 -14.89
C ALA A 273 -17.24 -9.44 -15.42
N ALA A 274 -16.76 -8.84 -16.53
CA ALA A 274 -15.52 -9.24 -17.19
C ALA A 274 -14.46 -8.14 -17.19
N LEU A 275 -14.88 -6.87 -17.07
CA LEU A 275 -13.99 -5.70 -17.06
C LEU A 275 -14.28 -4.83 -15.86
N PHE A 276 -13.22 -4.29 -15.30
CA PHE A 276 -13.23 -3.50 -14.07
C PHE A 276 -12.39 -2.23 -14.21
N SER A 277 -12.86 -1.13 -13.61
CA SER A 277 -12.05 0.06 -13.38
C SER A 277 -12.26 0.52 -11.95
N LYS A 278 -11.15 0.69 -11.21
CA LYS A 278 -11.15 1.15 -9.83
C LYS A 278 -10.69 2.60 -9.78
N ILE A 279 -11.49 3.45 -9.16
CA ILE A 279 -11.20 4.88 -8.98
C ILE A 279 -11.09 5.16 -7.49
N ASP A 280 -9.90 5.64 -7.04
CA ASP A 280 -9.63 6.06 -5.65
C ASP A 280 -9.79 7.58 -5.57
N LEU A 281 -10.72 8.04 -4.73
CA LEU A 281 -10.96 9.47 -4.55
C LEU A 281 -9.83 10.13 -3.78
N ARG A 282 -9.35 11.24 -4.30
CA ARG A 282 -8.22 11.98 -3.72
C ARG A 282 -8.60 12.61 -2.39
N SER A 283 -8.02 12.12 -1.27
CA SER A 283 -8.33 12.62 0.07
C SER A 283 -9.84 12.82 0.27
N GLY A 284 -10.62 11.78 -0.07
CA GLY A 284 -12.09 11.87 -0.23
C GLY A 284 -12.78 12.66 0.87
N TYR A 285 -12.40 12.43 2.14
CA TYR A 285 -12.99 13.14 3.28
C TYR A 285 -12.76 14.67 3.24
N HIS A 286 -11.62 15.14 2.75
CA HIS A 286 -11.36 16.59 2.62
C HIS A 286 -12.20 17.25 1.52
N GLN A 287 -12.89 16.48 0.70
CA GLN A 287 -13.80 17.00 -0.32
C GLN A 287 -15.22 17.31 0.22
N LEU A 288 -15.41 17.21 1.54
CA LEU A 288 -16.64 17.58 2.23
C LEU A 288 -16.36 18.64 3.30
N LYS A 289 -17.17 19.69 3.35
CA LYS A 289 -17.08 20.73 4.39
C LYS A 289 -17.64 20.25 5.72
N VAL A 290 -17.06 20.74 6.81
CA VAL A 290 -17.64 20.65 8.15
C VAL A 290 -18.66 21.77 8.31
N ARG A 291 -19.81 21.48 8.91
CA ARG A 291 -20.81 22.50 9.26
C ARG A 291 -20.16 23.57 10.14
N GLU A 292 -20.40 24.86 9.86
CA GLU A 292 -19.73 25.97 10.55
C GLU A 292 -19.85 25.87 12.07
N SER A 293 -21.03 25.48 12.61
CA SER A 293 -21.22 25.27 14.05
C SER A 293 -20.38 24.16 14.66
N ASP A 294 -19.88 23.24 13.86
CA ASP A 294 -19.15 22.05 14.29
C ASP A 294 -17.64 22.13 14.04
N ILE A 295 -17.19 23.13 13.28
CA ILE A 295 -15.76 23.38 13.00
C ILE A 295 -14.95 23.44 14.30
N ALA A 296 -15.43 24.17 15.29
CA ALA A 296 -14.74 24.32 16.58
C ALA A 296 -14.51 22.99 17.32
N LYS A 297 -15.33 21.94 17.07
CA LYS A 297 -15.19 20.62 17.68
C LYS A 297 -14.03 19.83 17.07
N THR A 298 -13.62 20.16 15.85
CA THR A 298 -12.51 19.51 15.16
C THR A 298 -11.14 20.02 15.59
N ALA A 299 -11.10 20.96 16.54
CA ALA A 299 -9.88 21.64 16.93
C ALA A 299 -8.82 20.68 17.48
N PHE A 300 -7.56 20.95 17.11
CA PHE A 300 -6.41 20.18 17.52
C PHE A 300 -5.24 21.08 17.93
N ARG A 301 -4.42 20.57 18.82
CA ARG A 301 -3.30 21.29 19.42
C ARG A 301 -1.97 20.71 18.97
N THR A 302 -1.08 21.60 18.57
CA THR A 302 0.30 21.30 18.25
C THR A 302 1.24 22.21 19.05
N ARG A 303 2.54 21.94 19.00
CA ARG A 303 3.54 22.86 19.55
C ARG A 303 3.53 24.21 18.83
N TYR A 304 3.08 24.27 17.59
CA TYR A 304 3.13 25.46 16.73
C TYR A 304 1.84 26.27 16.74
N GLY A 305 0.79 25.79 17.35
CA GLY A 305 -0.46 26.51 17.44
C GLY A 305 -1.66 25.58 17.63
N HIS A 306 -2.81 26.21 17.71
CA HIS A 306 -4.12 25.60 17.84
C HIS A 306 -4.89 25.85 16.55
N TYR A 307 -5.40 24.81 15.92
CA TYR A 307 -6.04 24.87 14.62
C TYR A 307 -7.35 24.08 14.63
N GLU A 308 -8.24 24.37 13.70
CA GLU A 308 -9.51 23.65 13.48
C GLU A 308 -9.72 23.39 12.00
N PHE A 309 -10.39 22.26 11.66
CA PHE A 309 -10.65 21.87 10.28
C PHE A 309 -11.93 22.49 9.75
N ARG A 310 -11.87 23.03 8.54
CA ARG A 310 -13.01 23.51 7.74
C ARG A 310 -13.57 22.40 6.85
N VAL A 311 -12.79 21.37 6.60
CA VAL A 311 -13.15 20.17 5.82
C VAL A 311 -13.17 18.96 6.73
N MET A 312 -13.90 17.92 6.37
CA MET A 312 -14.03 16.72 7.18
C MET A 312 -12.67 16.02 7.36
N PRO A 313 -12.13 15.94 8.58
CA PRO A 313 -10.84 15.32 8.83
C PRO A 313 -10.95 13.80 8.95
N PHE A 314 -9.82 13.12 8.73
CA PHE A 314 -9.69 11.71 9.05
C PHE A 314 -9.73 11.46 10.57
N GLY A 315 -10.21 10.27 10.98
CA GLY A 315 -10.20 9.82 12.37
C GLY A 315 -11.47 10.11 13.16
N LEU A 316 -12.44 10.81 12.60
CA LEU A 316 -13.78 10.98 13.20
C LEU A 316 -14.67 9.77 12.94
N THR A 317 -15.41 9.33 13.97
CA THR A 317 -16.19 8.08 13.95
C THR A 317 -17.27 8.04 12.87
N ASN A 318 -17.88 9.19 12.56
CA ASN A 318 -18.99 9.28 11.60
C ASN A 318 -18.53 9.63 10.17
N ALA A 319 -17.25 9.93 9.96
CA ALA A 319 -16.74 10.34 8.65
C ALA A 319 -16.99 9.30 7.54
N PRO A 320 -16.72 8.00 7.75
CA PRO A 320 -17.00 6.99 6.74
C PRO A 320 -18.48 6.93 6.34
N ALA A 321 -19.39 6.97 7.33
CA ALA A 321 -20.83 6.87 7.10
C ALA A 321 -21.39 8.07 6.34
N VAL A 322 -20.94 9.28 6.67
CA VAL A 322 -21.37 10.52 5.98
C VAL A 322 -20.83 10.55 4.56
N PHE A 323 -19.59 10.11 4.36
CA PHE A 323 -19.00 10.06 3.02
C PHE A 323 -19.70 9.02 2.13
N MET A 324 -20.03 7.84 2.69
CA MET A 324 -20.85 6.84 2.01
C MET A 324 -22.23 7.39 1.62
N ASP A 325 -22.90 8.14 2.50
CA ASP A 325 -24.19 8.77 2.18
C ASP A 325 -24.05 9.75 1.00
N LEU A 326 -23.00 10.57 1.00
CA LEU A 326 -22.69 11.45 -0.12
C LEU A 326 -22.52 10.69 -1.43
N MET A 327 -21.69 9.66 -1.42
CA MET A 327 -21.40 8.88 -2.62
C MET A 327 -22.61 8.09 -3.11
N ASN A 328 -23.39 7.52 -2.19
CA ASN A 328 -24.64 6.84 -2.54
C ASN A 328 -25.67 7.79 -3.19
N ARG A 329 -25.75 9.04 -2.76
CA ARG A 329 -26.63 10.04 -3.42
C ARG A 329 -26.12 10.42 -4.79
N ILE A 330 -24.80 10.60 -4.94
CA ILE A 330 -24.21 10.98 -6.22
C ILE A 330 -24.38 9.87 -7.27
N PHE A 331 -24.17 8.61 -6.88
CA PHE A 331 -24.26 7.47 -7.79
C PHE A 331 -25.57 6.71 -7.71
N HIS A 332 -26.60 7.22 -7.04
CA HIS A 332 -27.87 6.55 -6.76
C HIS A 332 -28.48 5.86 -7.99
N GLN A 333 -28.37 6.49 -9.15
CA GLN A 333 -28.98 5.96 -10.41
C GLN A 333 -28.15 4.80 -10.99
N TYR A 334 -26.91 4.63 -10.61
CA TYR A 334 -25.97 3.68 -11.20
C TYR A 334 -25.58 2.55 -10.24
N LEU A 335 -25.89 2.70 -8.94
CA LEU A 335 -25.73 1.64 -7.95
C LEU A 335 -26.51 0.40 -8.36
N ASP A 336 -25.98 -0.78 -8.06
CA ASP A 336 -26.54 -2.09 -8.38
C ASP A 336 -26.67 -2.38 -9.90
N GLN A 337 -26.20 -1.48 -10.79
CA GLN A 337 -26.18 -1.67 -12.24
C GLN A 337 -24.77 -1.91 -12.77
N PHE A 338 -23.88 -0.94 -12.57
CA PHE A 338 -22.49 -1.01 -13.02
C PHE A 338 -21.50 -0.26 -12.12
N VAL A 339 -21.94 0.25 -10.97
CA VAL A 339 -21.11 0.99 -10.01
C VAL A 339 -21.28 0.40 -8.61
N ILE A 340 -20.17 0.14 -7.98
CA ILE A 340 -20.08 -0.13 -6.54
C ILE A 340 -19.28 0.99 -5.90
N VAL A 341 -19.76 1.48 -4.77
CA VAL A 341 -19.05 2.47 -3.95
C VAL A 341 -18.75 1.87 -2.58
N PHE A 342 -17.52 2.01 -2.13
CA PHE A 342 -17.14 1.67 -0.77
C PHE A 342 -16.15 2.69 -0.22
N ILE A 343 -16.66 3.60 0.60
CA ILE A 343 -15.93 4.73 1.18
C ILE A 343 -15.27 5.57 0.07
N ASP A 344 -13.93 5.58 -0.04
CA ASP A 344 -13.17 6.38 -1.02
C ASP A 344 -13.01 5.66 -2.38
N ASP A 345 -13.35 4.37 -2.46
CA ASP A 345 -13.19 3.55 -3.67
C ASP A 345 -14.50 3.48 -4.47
N VAL A 346 -14.44 3.78 -5.76
CA VAL A 346 -15.51 3.58 -6.73
C VAL A 346 -15.06 2.50 -7.71
N LEU A 347 -15.82 1.41 -7.80
CA LEU A 347 -15.57 0.32 -8.73
C LEU A 347 -16.63 0.35 -9.85
N VAL A 348 -16.17 0.50 -11.09
CA VAL A 348 -16.97 0.38 -12.30
C VAL A 348 -16.77 -1.03 -12.85
N TYR A 349 -17.87 -1.72 -13.15
CA TYR A 349 -17.81 -3.09 -13.68
C TYR A 349 -18.75 -3.27 -14.88
N SER A 350 -18.38 -4.16 -15.81
CA SER A 350 -19.14 -4.37 -17.04
C SER A 350 -18.91 -5.76 -17.62
N ILE A 351 -19.81 -6.24 -18.46
CA ILE A 351 -19.75 -7.55 -19.10
C ILE A 351 -18.80 -7.52 -20.30
N ASP A 352 -18.76 -6.42 -21.06
CA ASP A 352 -17.99 -6.26 -22.28
C ASP A 352 -17.31 -4.89 -22.35
N ARG A 353 -16.46 -4.71 -23.37
CA ARG A 353 -15.63 -3.52 -23.54
C ARG A 353 -16.42 -2.28 -23.93
N GLU A 354 -17.44 -2.43 -24.75
CA GLU A 354 -18.24 -1.31 -25.25
C GLU A 354 -19.08 -0.72 -24.10
N SER A 355 -19.78 -1.59 -23.37
CA SER A 355 -20.49 -1.19 -22.16
C SER A 355 -19.58 -0.57 -21.12
N HIS A 356 -18.33 -1.08 -20.97
CA HIS A 356 -17.40 -0.53 -20.01
C HIS A 356 -16.93 0.87 -20.35
N GLU A 357 -16.76 1.16 -21.65
CA GLU A 357 -16.41 2.50 -22.13
C GLU A 357 -17.52 3.51 -21.78
N GLU A 358 -18.78 3.14 -21.99
CA GLU A 358 -19.93 3.99 -21.67
C GLU A 358 -20.07 4.18 -20.15
N HIS A 359 -20.02 3.10 -19.38
CA HIS A 359 -20.11 3.13 -17.91
C HIS A 359 -19.01 4.00 -17.30
N LEU A 360 -17.76 3.82 -17.74
CA LEU A 360 -16.64 4.62 -17.26
C LEU A 360 -16.80 6.10 -17.60
N ARG A 361 -17.32 6.44 -18.81
CA ARG A 361 -17.61 7.81 -19.23
C ARG A 361 -18.67 8.44 -18.33
N ILE A 362 -19.75 7.73 -18.03
CA ILE A 362 -20.82 8.19 -17.13
C ILE A 362 -20.27 8.49 -15.74
N VAL A 363 -19.46 7.59 -15.20
CA VAL A 363 -18.87 7.75 -13.85
C VAL A 363 -17.93 8.95 -13.79
N LEU A 364 -17.03 9.08 -14.76
CA LEU A 364 -16.10 10.22 -14.81
C LEU A 364 -16.80 11.55 -15.04
N GLN A 365 -17.85 11.58 -15.90
CA GLN A 365 -18.69 12.76 -16.07
C GLN A 365 -19.40 13.14 -14.78
N THR A 366 -19.94 12.16 -14.06
CA THR A 366 -20.60 12.38 -12.76
C THR A 366 -19.63 12.97 -11.74
N LEU A 367 -18.38 12.46 -11.68
CA LEU A 367 -17.35 13.01 -10.82
C LEU A 367 -17.01 14.46 -11.19
N CYS A 368 -16.86 14.74 -12.49
CA CYS A 368 -16.62 16.09 -13.03
C CYS A 368 -17.74 17.05 -12.64
N ASP A 369 -19.01 16.70 -12.94
CA ASP A 369 -20.19 17.52 -12.66
C ASP A 369 -20.36 17.82 -11.17
N LYS A 370 -20.00 16.86 -10.32
CA LYS A 370 -20.03 17.00 -8.86
C LYS A 370 -18.74 17.57 -8.28
N GLN A 371 -17.77 17.94 -9.11
CA GLN A 371 -16.45 18.45 -8.68
C GLN A 371 -15.79 17.54 -7.63
N LEU A 372 -15.81 16.23 -7.89
CA LEU A 372 -15.08 15.22 -7.12
C LEU A 372 -13.80 14.84 -7.84
N TYR A 373 -12.74 14.72 -7.11
CA TYR A 373 -11.40 14.51 -7.65
C TYR A 373 -10.86 13.13 -7.26
N ALA A 374 -10.20 12.49 -8.20
CA ALA A 374 -9.58 11.18 -8.03
C ALA A 374 -8.04 11.28 -8.08
N LYS A 375 -7.37 10.30 -7.49
CA LYS A 375 -5.91 10.20 -7.51
C LYS A 375 -5.47 9.19 -8.56
N PHE A 376 -5.10 9.67 -9.76
CA PHE A 376 -4.76 8.80 -10.89
C PHE A 376 -3.75 7.70 -10.54
N SER A 377 -2.70 8.02 -9.75
CA SER A 377 -1.66 7.05 -9.35
C SER A 377 -2.16 5.88 -8.50
N LYS A 378 -3.40 5.93 -8.03
CA LYS A 378 -4.08 4.87 -7.27
C LYS A 378 -5.27 4.28 -8.01
N CYS A 379 -5.65 4.86 -9.16
CA CYS A 379 -6.69 4.34 -10.01
C CYS A 379 -6.14 3.26 -10.92
N GLU A 380 -6.99 2.30 -11.24
CA GLU A 380 -6.70 1.19 -12.13
C GLU A 380 -7.84 1.08 -13.14
N PHE A 381 -7.51 0.97 -14.43
CA PHE A 381 -8.50 1.02 -15.50
C PHE A 381 -8.36 -0.19 -16.43
N TRP A 382 -9.50 -0.62 -17.00
CA TRP A 382 -9.56 -1.66 -18.03
C TRP A 382 -8.99 -3.01 -17.60
N LEU A 383 -9.22 -3.42 -16.36
CA LEU A 383 -8.72 -4.66 -15.80
C LEU A 383 -9.69 -5.82 -16.03
N GLU A 384 -9.16 -7.00 -16.36
CA GLU A 384 -9.91 -8.27 -16.36
C GLU A 384 -9.98 -8.90 -14.96
N GLN A 385 -9.16 -8.39 -14.05
CA GLN A 385 -9.08 -8.82 -12.66
C GLN A 385 -8.70 -7.62 -11.79
N VAL A 386 -9.40 -7.42 -10.68
CA VAL A 386 -9.18 -6.29 -9.77
C VAL A 386 -9.08 -6.73 -8.32
N VAL A 387 -8.19 -6.08 -7.55
CA VAL A 387 -8.15 -6.24 -6.08
C VAL A 387 -9.09 -5.21 -5.44
N PHE A 388 -10.15 -5.70 -4.84
CA PHE A 388 -11.15 -4.87 -4.19
C PHE A 388 -11.52 -5.43 -2.81
N LEU A 389 -11.43 -4.59 -1.76
CA LEU A 389 -11.71 -4.94 -0.37
C LEU A 389 -10.98 -6.20 0.14
N GLY A 390 -9.71 -6.38 -0.27
CA GLY A 390 -8.90 -7.54 0.15
C GLY A 390 -9.27 -8.84 -0.56
N HIS A 391 -9.98 -8.76 -1.68
CA HIS A 391 -10.33 -9.89 -2.51
C HIS A 391 -9.96 -9.62 -3.96
N VAL A 392 -9.59 -10.67 -4.66
CA VAL A 392 -9.35 -10.67 -6.10
C VAL A 392 -10.64 -11.05 -6.80
N VAL A 393 -11.17 -10.14 -7.62
CA VAL A 393 -12.38 -10.33 -8.41
C VAL A 393 -12.01 -10.49 -9.88
N SER A 394 -12.54 -11.51 -10.53
CA SER A 394 -12.32 -11.80 -11.94
C SER A 394 -13.53 -12.52 -12.55
N THR A 395 -13.53 -12.78 -13.86
CA THR A 395 -14.52 -13.61 -14.54
C THR A 395 -14.67 -15.02 -13.96
N LYS A 396 -13.62 -15.52 -13.25
CA LYS A 396 -13.61 -16.85 -12.61
C LYS A 396 -14.29 -16.87 -11.24
N GLY A 397 -14.60 -15.69 -10.69
CA GLY A 397 -15.20 -15.52 -9.37
C GLY A 397 -14.36 -14.63 -8.44
N VAL A 398 -14.67 -14.73 -7.16
CA VAL A 398 -14.02 -13.96 -6.08
C VAL A 398 -13.15 -14.89 -5.26
N SER A 399 -11.90 -14.51 -5.01
CA SER A 399 -10.97 -15.20 -4.13
C SER A 399 -10.34 -14.22 -3.15
N VAL A 400 -9.90 -14.69 -1.99
CA VAL A 400 -9.17 -13.83 -1.02
C VAL A 400 -7.85 -13.41 -1.65
N ASP A 401 -7.47 -12.15 -1.48
CA ASP A 401 -6.15 -11.65 -1.87
C ASP A 401 -5.11 -12.29 -0.93
N PRO A 402 -4.12 -13.02 -1.48
CA PRO A 402 -3.18 -13.82 -0.69
C PRO A 402 -2.23 -12.98 0.16
#